data_5e4644b06592951087e440832bb80cea
#
_entry.id   5e4644b06592951087e440832bb80cea
#
_cell.length_a   1.000
_cell.length_b   1.000
_cell.length_c   1.000
_cell.angle_alpha   90.00
_cell.angle_beta   90.00
_cell.angle_gamma   90.00
#
_symmetry.space_group_name_H-M   'P 1'
#
loop_
_entity.id
_entity.type
_entity.pdbx_description
1 polymer ?
#
loop_
_entity_poly.entity_id
_entity_poly.type
_entity_poly.pdbx_seq_one_letter_code
_entity_poly.pdbx_strand_id
1 'polypeptide(L)'
;MGDPLRAFLERHVRIFNAAVESGEFVPLVELFAPDARLEFVGVPVGPFEGREAIAAAYAAQPPTDTMTILDTEVEPDGTVVESFSWSSDGGERSGEMRLVADGEQIRRLVVSFG
;
A
#
# COMPACT_ATOMS: atom_id res chain seq x y z
N MET A 1 13.86 -5.61 21.00
CA MET A 1 13.93 -6.09 19.61
C MET A 1 12.64 -5.78 18.90
N GLY A 2 12.72 -5.17 17.74
CA GLY A 2 11.54 -4.81 16.98
C GLY A 2 10.99 -6.00 16.20
N ASP A 3 9.72 -5.91 15.85
CA ASP A 3 9.06 -6.84 14.94
C ASP A 3 9.39 -6.40 13.50
N PRO A 4 10.12 -7.22 12.71
CA PRO A 4 10.48 -6.83 11.35
C PRO A 4 9.28 -6.54 10.45
N LEU A 5 8.20 -7.30 10.62
CA LEU A 5 6.98 -7.08 9.83
C LEU A 5 6.35 -5.73 10.17
N ARG A 6 6.23 -5.43 11.47
CA ARG A 6 5.68 -4.16 11.92
C ARG A 6 6.50 -2.98 11.41
N ALA A 7 7.82 -3.10 11.50
CA ALA A 7 8.73 -2.06 11.00
C ALA A 7 8.55 -1.84 9.50
N PHE A 8 8.37 -2.93 8.74
CA PHE A 8 8.13 -2.85 7.30
C PHE A 8 6.79 -2.16 7.00
N LEU A 9 5.74 -2.50 7.74
CA LEU A 9 4.41 -1.88 7.54
C LEU A 9 4.45 -0.39 7.82
N GLU A 10 5.10 0.04 8.89
CA GLU A 10 5.27 1.44 9.22
C GLU A 10 6.07 2.17 8.14
N ARG A 11 7.11 1.52 7.64
CA ARG A 11 7.95 2.07 6.57
C ARG A 11 7.15 2.25 5.28
N HIS A 12 6.31 1.29 4.93
CA HIS A 12 5.46 1.37 3.75
C HIS A 12 4.58 2.61 3.78
N VAL A 13 3.87 2.83 4.88
CA VAL A 13 2.99 3.99 5.04
C VAL A 13 3.78 5.29 5.02
N ARG A 14 4.91 5.34 5.70
CA ARG A 14 5.76 6.52 5.72
C ARG A 14 6.25 6.87 4.32
N ILE A 15 6.70 5.88 3.54
CA ILE A 15 7.18 6.08 2.18
C ILE A 15 6.04 6.49 1.26
N PHE A 16 4.87 5.88 1.41
CA PHE A 16 3.68 6.25 0.66
C PHE A 16 3.33 7.73 0.89
N ASN A 17 3.24 8.13 2.15
CA ASN A 17 2.89 9.51 2.48
C ASN A 17 3.94 10.51 1.98
N ALA A 18 5.22 10.16 2.08
CA ALA A 18 6.28 11.01 1.54
C ALA A 18 6.20 11.12 0.02
N ALA A 19 5.84 10.04 -0.67
CA ALA A 19 5.65 10.05 -2.11
C ALA A 19 4.50 10.98 -2.52
N VAL A 20 3.38 10.92 -1.79
CA VAL A 20 2.24 11.80 -2.03
C VAL A 20 2.65 13.26 -1.87
N GLU A 21 3.39 13.58 -0.83
CA GLU A 21 3.80 14.94 -0.54
C GLU A 21 4.85 15.48 -1.51
N SER A 22 5.76 14.64 -1.98
CA SER A 22 6.85 15.06 -2.86
C SER A 22 6.53 14.89 -4.35
N GLY A 23 5.59 14.03 -4.69
CA GLY A 23 5.32 13.65 -6.08
C GLY A 23 6.28 12.61 -6.63
N GLU A 24 7.19 12.09 -5.81
CA GLU A 24 8.20 11.10 -6.20
C GLU A 24 7.81 9.71 -5.71
N PHE A 25 7.42 8.83 -6.65
CA PHE A 25 6.92 7.49 -6.31
C PHE A 25 7.96 6.39 -6.49
N VAL A 26 9.17 6.69 -6.95
CA VAL A 26 10.22 5.68 -7.12
C VAL A 26 10.52 4.93 -5.82
N PRO A 27 10.69 5.60 -4.67
CA PRO A 27 10.95 4.87 -3.42
C PRO A 27 9.80 3.93 -3.03
N LEU A 28 8.56 4.31 -3.33
CA LEU A 28 7.39 3.47 -3.05
C LEU A 28 7.38 2.26 -3.99
N VAL A 29 7.61 2.46 -5.27
CA VAL A 29 7.65 1.38 -6.27
C VAL A 29 8.73 0.37 -5.93
N GLU A 30 9.87 0.82 -5.41
CA GLU A 30 10.97 -0.07 -5.03
C GLU A 30 10.64 -1.00 -3.86
N LEU A 31 9.57 -0.73 -3.11
CA LEU A 31 9.10 -1.64 -2.06
C LEU A 31 8.38 -2.86 -2.63
N PHE A 32 7.95 -2.79 -3.87
CA PHE A 32 7.27 -3.92 -4.53
C PHE A 32 8.29 -4.89 -5.13
N ALA A 33 8.02 -6.18 -5.01
CA ALA A 33 8.83 -7.20 -5.68
C ALA A 33 8.72 -7.02 -7.20
N PRO A 34 9.72 -7.48 -7.98
CA PRO A 34 9.68 -7.34 -9.44
C PRO A 34 8.43 -7.93 -10.10
N ASP A 35 7.87 -8.99 -9.50
CA ASP A 35 6.68 -9.68 -9.98
C ASP A 35 5.45 -9.41 -9.11
N ALA A 36 5.44 -8.33 -8.35
CA ALA A 36 4.35 -8.00 -7.44
C ALA A 36 3.05 -7.70 -8.18
N ARG A 37 1.94 -7.84 -7.46
CA ARG A 37 0.61 -7.56 -7.99
C ARG A 37 -0.07 -6.50 -7.14
N LEU A 38 -0.61 -5.48 -7.79
CA LEU A 38 -1.40 -4.42 -7.15
C LEU A 38 -2.82 -4.48 -7.70
N GLU A 39 -3.80 -4.63 -6.81
CA GLU A 39 -5.21 -4.70 -7.17
C GLU A 39 -6.03 -3.65 -6.44
N PHE A 40 -7.05 -3.14 -7.12
CA PHE A 40 -8.05 -2.25 -6.52
C PHE A 40 -9.42 -2.91 -6.64
N VAL A 41 -10.17 -2.92 -5.55
CA VAL A 41 -11.52 -3.50 -5.50
C VAL A 41 -12.54 -2.37 -5.39
N GLY A 42 -13.56 -2.43 -6.22
CA GLY A 42 -14.62 -1.43 -6.21
C GLY A 42 -14.42 -0.29 -7.20
N VAL A 43 -13.31 -0.30 -7.93
CA VAL A 43 -13.03 0.67 -8.99
C VAL A 43 -12.54 -0.08 -10.24
N PRO A 44 -12.83 0.41 -11.45
CA PRO A 44 -12.46 -0.30 -12.68
C PRO A 44 -11.02 0.00 -13.10
N VAL A 45 -10.07 -0.20 -12.20
CA VAL A 45 -8.66 0.09 -12.42
C VAL A 45 -7.83 -1.13 -12.00
N GLY A 46 -6.88 -1.52 -12.84
CA GLY A 46 -6.02 -2.66 -12.61
C GLY A 46 -6.67 -3.99 -12.96
N PRO A 47 -6.14 -5.12 -12.50
CA PRO A 47 -4.93 -5.23 -11.68
C PRO A 47 -3.65 -4.88 -12.46
N PHE A 48 -2.61 -4.54 -11.70
CA PHE A 48 -1.29 -4.23 -12.27
C PHE A 48 -0.31 -5.32 -11.85
N GLU A 49 0.30 -5.97 -12.81
CA GLU A 49 1.23 -7.06 -12.56
C GLU A 49 2.65 -6.67 -12.95
N GLY A 50 3.56 -6.80 -12.01
CA GLY A 50 4.96 -6.45 -12.17
C GLY A 50 5.25 -5.01 -11.76
N ARG A 51 6.49 -4.80 -11.31
CA ARG A 51 6.93 -3.49 -10.82
C ARG A 51 6.80 -2.39 -11.89
N GLU A 52 7.04 -2.71 -13.14
CA GLU A 52 6.91 -1.72 -14.23
C GLU A 52 5.48 -1.24 -14.41
N ALA A 53 4.51 -2.17 -14.38
CA ALA A 53 3.10 -1.82 -14.49
C ALA A 53 2.64 -1.00 -13.28
N ILE A 54 3.13 -1.34 -12.09
CA ILE A 54 2.83 -0.62 -10.86
C ILE A 54 3.40 0.81 -10.93
N ALA A 55 4.64 0.95 -11.41
CA ALA A 55 5.25 2.27 -11.60
C ALA A 55 4.45 3.13 -12.57
N ALA A 56 4.01 2.53 -13.69
CA ALA A 56 3.20 3.23 -14.69
C ALA A 56 1.85 3.66 -14.10
N ALA A 57 1.25 2.84 -13.23
CA ALA A 57 0.00 3.17 -12.57
C ALA A 57 0.13 4.39 -11.67
N TYR A 58 1.18 4.43 -10.85
CA TYR A 58 1.42 5.60 -9.99
C TYR A 58 1.77 6.85 -10.79
N ALA A 59 2.45 6.70 -11.92
CA ALA A 59 2.77 7.83 -12.79
C ALA A 59 1.53 8.40 -13.49
N ALA A 60 0.60 7.52 -13.89
CA ALA A 60 -0.61 7.91 -14.61
C ALA A 60 -1.65 8.54 -13.69
N GLN A 61 -1.81 8.00 -12.48
CA GLN A 61 -2.81 8.46 -11.52
C GLN A 61 -2.20 8.49 -10.11
N PRO A 62 -1.32 9.44 -9.82
CA PRO A 62 -0.69 9.51 -8.50
C PRO A 62 -1.72 9.81 -7.42
N PRO A 63 -1.68 9.10 -6.29
CA PRO A 63 -2.52 9.44 -5.14
C PRO A 63 -2.19 10.84 -4.65
N THR A 64 -3.21 11.55 -4.21
CA THR A 64 -3.08 12.95 -3.79
C THR A 64 -3.33 13.14 -2.30
N ASP A 65 -3.62 12.07 -1.57
CA ASP A 65 -3.97 12.14 -0.16
C ASP A 65 -3.07 11.20 0.65
N THR A 66 -2.65 11.66 1.82
CA THR A 66 -1.90 10.82 2.75
C THR A 66 -2.84 9.92 3.54
N MET A 67 -2.30 8.86 4.14
CA MET A 67 -3.10 7.91 4.90
C MET A 67 -2.59 7.71 6.31
N THR A 68 -3.50 7.31 7.19
CA THR A 68 -3.22 6.86 8.55
C THR A 68 -3.77 5.45 8.70
N ILE A 69 -3.00 4.56 9.30
CA ILE A 69 -3.46 3.19 9.60
C ILE A 69 -4.26 3.23 10.90
N LEU A 70 -5.47 2.72 10.84
CA LEU A 70 -6.39 2.69 11.98
C LEU A 70 -6.27 1.38 12.76
N ASP A 71 -6.07 0.27 12.06
CA ASP A 71 -6.01 -1.05 12.67
C ASP A 71 -5.21 -1.99 11.78
N THR A 72 -4.55 -2.97 12.39
CA THR A 72 -3.72 -3.96 11.69
C THR A 72 -3.99 -5.34 12.27
N GLU A 73 -4.26 -6.30 11.39
CA GLU A 73 -4.42 -7.70 11.75
C GLU A 73 -3.56 -8.56 10.85
N VAL A 74 -3.04 -9.67 11.38
CA VAL A 74 -2.29 -10.66 10.59
C VAL A 74 -3.09 -11.94 10.58
N GLU A 75 -3.44 -12.40 9.38
CA GLU A 75 -4.20 -13.63 9.20
C GLU A 75 -3.30 -14.86 9.37
N PRO A 76 -3.89 -16.05 9.59
CA PRO A 76 -3.10 -17.28 9.80
C PRO A 76 -2.13 -17.60 8.66
N ASP A 77 -2.45 -17.20 7.44
CA ASP A 77 -1.59 -17.41 6.28
C ASP A 77 -0.49 -16.35 6.12
N GLY A 78 -0.43 -15.37 7.03
CA GLY A 78 0.54 -14.29 6.99
C GLY A 78 0.09 -13.04 6.25
N THR A 79 -1.10 -13.05 5.65
CA THR A 79 -1.65 -11.85 5.01
C THR A 79 -1.92 -10.79 6.06
N VAL A 80 -1.44 -9.57 5.81
CA VAL A 80 -1.69 -8.43 6.69
C VAL A 80 -2.92 -7.68 6.21
N VAL A 81 -3.83 -7.39 7.13
CA VAL A 81 -5.04 -6.60 6.83
C VAL A 81 -4.94 -5.30 7.60
N GLU A 82 -4.91 -4.19 6.88
CA GLU A 82 -4.82 -2.85 7.48
C GLU A 82 -6.03 -2.03 7.08
N SER A 83 -6.73 -1.48 8.09
CA SER A 83 -7.76 -0.48 7.84
C SER A 83 -7.11 0.88 7.82
N PHE A 84 -7.48 1.74 6.88
CA PHE A 84 -6.84 3.04 6.74
C PHE A 84 -7.86 4.16 6.59
N SER A 85 -7.40 5.36 6.87
CA SER A 85 -8.15 6.61 6.68
C SER A 85 -7.33 7.55 5.83
N TRP A 86 -7.95 8.13 4.80
CA TRP A 86 -7.34 9.25 4.08
C TRP A 86 -7.37 10.49 4.97
N SER A 87 -6.38 11.36 4.84
CA SER A 87 -6.33 12.59 5.63
C SER A 87 -7.55 13.48 5.41
N SER A 88 -8.14 13.44 4.21
CA SER A 88 -9.36 14.21 3.91
C SER A 88 -10.62 13.60 4.54
N ASP A 89 -10.57 12.39 5.04
CA ASP A 89 -11.74 11.74 5.65
C ASP A 89 -11.87 11.96 7.16
N GLY A 90 -10.99 12.78 7.72
CA GLY A 90 -11.13 13.24 9.11
C GLY A 90 -11.02 12.16 10.18
N GLY A 91 -10.28 11.09 9.91
CA GLY A 91 -10.08 9.99 10.84
C GLY A 91 -11.07 8.84 10.69
N GLU A 92 -12.04 8.96 9.80
CA GLU A 92 -12.97 7.87 9.51
C GLU A 92 -12.34 6.87 8.55
N ARG A 93 -12.75 5.61 8.67
CA ARG A 93 -12.25 4.54 7.81
C ARG A 93 -12.57 4.81 6.34
N SER A 94 -11.55 4.83 5.51
CA SER A 94 -11.69 5.03 4.06
C SER A 94 -11.68 3.71 3.30
N GLY A 95 -10.98 2.70 3.83
CA GLY A 95 -10.89 1.41 3.17
C GLY A 95 -9.97 0.46 3.90
N GLU A 96 -9.58 -0.59 3.19
CA GLU A 96 -8.78 -1.67 3.72
C GLU A 96 -7.71 -2.07 2.71
N MET A 97 -6.53 -2.40 3.21
CA MET A 97 -5.44 -2.96 2.41
C MET A 97 -5.14 -4.38 2.89
N ARG A 98 -4.98 -5.30 1.94
CA ARG A 98 -4.49 -6.64 2.22
C ARG A 98 -3.13 -6.77 1.57
N LEU A 99 -2.12 -7.07 2.37
CA LEU A 99 -0.73 -7.03 1.96
C LEU A 99 -0.04 -8.36 2.24
N VAL A 100 0.62 -8.90 1.23
CA VAL A 100 1.50 -10.07 1.37
C VAL A 100 2.92 -9.58 1.16
N ALA A 101 3.74 -9.70 2.21
CA ALA A 101 5.14 -9.31 2.17
C ALA A 101 6.04 -10.54 2.13
N ASP A 102 7.19 -10.38 1.48
CA ASP A 102 8.24 -11.39 1.43
C ASP A 102 9.56 -10.66 1.75
N GLY A 103 10.07 -10.87 2.97
CA GLY A 103 11.20 -10.10 3.44
C GLY A 103 10.83 -8.62 3.53
N GLU A 104 11.57 -7.78 2.80
CA GLU A 104 11.34 -6.33 2.78
C GLU A 104 10.69 -5.87 1.49
N GLN A 105 9.93 -6.76 0.83
CA GLN A 105 9.24 -6.43 -0.41
C GLN A 105 7.78 -6.83 -0.34
N ILE A 106 6.93 -6.04 -1.01
CA ILE A 106 5.51 -6.35 -1.15
C ILE A 106 5.34 -7.26 -2.36
N ARG A 107 4.74 -8.44 -2.15
CA ARG A 107 4.43 -9.35 -3.24
C ARG A 107 3.03 -9.10 -3.79
N ARG A 108 2.10 -8.72 -2.93
CA ARG A 108 0.73 -8.45 -3.33
C ARG A 108 0.13 -7.40 -2.43
N LEU A 109 -0.56 -6.45 -3.03
CA LEU A 109 -1.31 -5.43 -2.31
C LEU A 109 -2.68 -5.31 -2.95
N VAL A 110 -3.73 -5.49 -2.15
CA VAL A 110 -5.12 -5.34 -2.58
C VAL A 110 -5.73 -4.21 -1.78
N VAL A 111 -6.21 -3.18 -2.47
CA VAL A 111 -6.83 -2.01 -1.84
C VAL A 111 -8.32 -2.03 -2.11
N SER A 112 -9.12 -2.00 -1.05
CA SER A 112 -10.57 -1.94 -1.13
C SER A 112 -11.05 -0.62 -0.53
N PHE A 113 -12.03 0.01 -1.14
CA PHE A 113 -12.61 1.26 -0.67
C PHE A 113 -14.01 1.02 -0.11
N GLY A 114 -14.34 1.74 0.96
CA GLY A 114 -15.67 1.62 1.57
C GLY A 114 -15.74 1.15 2.98
#